data_154626ba2347b56b7a473db24c90ccbd
#
_entry.id   154626ba2347b56b7a473db24c90ccbd
#
_cell.length_a   1.000
_cell.length_b   1.000
_cell.length_c   1.000
_cell.angle_alpha   90.00
_cell.angle_beta   90.00
_cell.angle_gamma   90.00
#
_symmetry.space_group_name_H-M   'P 1'
#
loop_
_entity.id
_entity.type
_entity.pdbx_description
1 polymer ?
#
loop_
_entity_poly.entity_id
_entity_poly.type
_entity_poly.pdbx_seq_one_letter_code
_entity_poly.pdbx_strand_id
1 'polypeptide(L)'
;MNADKLLNTEQFLIHKNPKKIIFMLHGYGDNAKNFVQIAKLLNQKDWLINYISINAPVSLKEYPSGYQWFDIYPNGKYIQDATYQDLK
;
A
#
# COMPACT_ATOMS: atom_id res chain seq x y z
N MET A 1 0.92 -4.50 20.62
CA MET A 1 1.45 -3.78 19.45
C MET A 1 1.64 -2.32 19.77
N ASN A 2 2.75 -1.77 19.41
CA ASN A 2 3.05 -0.38 19.61
C ASN A 2 2.37 0.46 18.52
N ALA A 3 1.80 1.61 18.90
CA ALA A 3 1.16 2.52 17.95
C ALA A 3 2.13 2.95 16.83
N ASP A 4 3.44 3.03 17.13
CA ASP A 4 4.47 3.42 16.18
C ASP A 4 4.62 2.42 15.02
N LYS A 5 4.07 1.21 15.17
CA LYS A 5 4.15 0.17 14.15
C LYS A 5 2.90 0.06 13.30
N LEU A 6 1.93 0.93 13.52
CA LEU A 6 0.76 0.98 12.65
C LEU A 6 1.16 1.58 11.31
N LEU A 7 0.63 1.01 10.24
CA LEU A 7 0.91 1.50 8.90
C LEU A 7 0.23 2.83 8.65
N ASN A 8 0.90 3.71 7.92
CA ASN A 8 0.32 4.98 7.52
C ASN A 8 -0.70 4.76 6.41
N THR A 9 -1.76 5.54 6.44
CA THR A 9 -2.83 5.43 5.45
C THR A 9 -3.16 6.79 4.87
N GLU A 10 -3.72 6.75 3.66
CA GLU A 10 -4.41 7.87 3.04
C GLU A 10 -5.85 7.44 2.81
N GLN A 11 -6.79 8.30 3.17
CA GLN A 11 -8.19 7.92 3.18
C GLN A 11 -8.99 8.80 2.23
N PHE A 12 -9.94 8.17 1.55
CA PHE A 12 -10.92 8.86 0.74
C PHE A 12 -12.30 8.46 1.27
N LEU A 13 -12.76 9.21 2.28
CA LEU A 13 -13.99 8.91 3.04
C LEU A 13 -15.07 9.89 2.62
N ILE A 14 -15.86 9.49 1.63
CA ILE A 14 -16.88 10.36 1.01
C ILE A 14 -18.30 10.04 1.46
N HIS A 15 -18.49 8.93 2.15
CA HIS A 15 -19.80 8.53 2.65
C HIS A 15 -19.78 8.36 4.15
N LYS A 16 -20.80 8.90 4.81
CA LYS A 16 -20.96 8.75 6.25
C LYS A 16 -21.35 7.31 6.61
N ASN A 17 -22.17 6.69 5.78
CA ASN A 17 -22.62 5.32 5.97
C ASN A 17 -22.35 4.51 4.72
N PRO A 18 -21.07 4.15 4.48
CA PRO A 18 -20.73 3.40 3.28
C PRO A 18 -21.24 1.97 3.38
N LYS A 19 -21.54 1.38 2.24
CA LYS A 19 -21.88 -0.04 2.17
C LYS A 19 -20.64 -0.91 2.06
N LYS A 20 -19.55 -0.35 1.58
CA LYS A 20 -18.28 -1.08 1.40
C LYS A 20 -17.11 -0.18 1.76
N ILE A 21 -16.05 -0.81 2.23
CA ILE A 21 -14.76 -0.16 2.42
C ILE A 21 -13.76 -0.95 1.59
N ILE A 22 -13.03 -0.25 0.72
CA ILE A 22 -11.99 -0.88 -0.07
C ILE A 22 -10.64 -0.48 0.51
N PHE A 23 -9.84 -1.49 0.87
CA PHE A 23 -8.46 -1.29 1.27
C PHE A 23 -7.59 -1.42 0.04
N MET A 24 -6.77 -0.40 -0.22
CA MET A 24 -5.96 -0.31 -1.41
C MET A 24 -4.51 -0.57 -1.07
N LEU A 25 -3.91 -1.55 -1.72
CA LEU A 25 -2.52 -1.93 -1.50
C LEU A 25 -1.72 -1.61 -2.77
N HIS A 26 -0.85 -0.61 -2.67
CA HIS A 26 -0.05 -0.15 -3.82
C HIS A 26 1.02 -1.17 -4.22
N GLY A 27 1.61 -0.98 -5.39
CA GLY A 27 2.71 -1.80 -5.85
C GLY A 27 4.07 -1.33 -5.31
N TYR A 28 5.09 -2.11 -5.61
CA TYR A 28 6.47 -1.82 -5.23
C TYR A 28 6.89 -0.44 -5.72
N GLY A 29 7.44 0.34 -4.82
CA GLY A 29 7.96 1.66 -5.15
C GLY A 29 6.92 2.77 -5.20
N ASP A 30 5.65 2.44 -5.03
CA ASP A 30 4.58 3.43 -4.98
C ASP A 30 4.28 3.79 -3.52
N ASN A 31 3.20 4.51 -3.29
CA ASN A 31 2.78 4.89 -1.94
C ASN A 31 1.26 5.09 -1.90
N ALA A 32 0.72 5.16 -0.68
CA ALA A 32 -0.71 5.28 -0.48
C ALA A 32 -1.28 6.59 -1.05
N LYS A 33 -0.52 7.68 -0.93
CA LYS A 33 -0.97 9.00 -1.39
C LYS A 33 -1.16 9.03 -2.91
N ASN A 34 -0.26 8.41 -3.65
CA ASN A 34 -0.39 8.31 -5.10
C ASN A 34 -1.50 7.32 -5.48
N PHE A 35 -1.54 6.17 -4.80
CA PHE A 35 -2.46 5.11 -5.20
C PHE A 35 -3.92 5.48 -4.95
N VAL A 36 -4.20 6.23 -3.89
CA VAL A 36 -5.59 6.63 -3.59
C VAL A 36 -6.17 7.54 -4.68
N GLN A 37 -5.32 8.18 -5.49
CA GLN A 37 -5.79 9.02 -6.59
C GLN A 37 -6.59 8.22 -7.62
N ILE A 38 -6.27 6.94 -7.78
CA ILE A 38 -7.03 6.05 -8.68
C ILE A 38 -8.49 5.94 -8.21
N ALA A 39 -8.70 5.80 -6.90
CA ALA A 39 -10.04 5.76 -6.35
C ALA A 39 -10.81 7.05 -6.64
N LYS A 40 -10.15 8.19 -6.49
CA LYS A 40 -10.76 9.49 -6.75
C LYS A 40 -11.18 9.66 -8.21
N LEU A 41 -10.43 9.06 -9.12
CA LEU A 41 -10.73 9.11 -10.56
C LEU A 41 -11.87 8.17 -10.95
N LEU A 42 -11.92 6.99 -10.36
CA LEU A 42 -12.82 5.92 -10.80
C LEU A 42 -14.10 5.82 -10.01
N ASN A 43 -14.16 6.41 -8.82
CA ASN A 43 -15.30 6.26 -7.93
C ASN A 43 -16.57 6.87 -8.53
N GLN A 44 -17.71 6.17 -8.34
CA GLN A 44 -19.02 6.64 -8.68
C GLN A 44 -19.79 6.90 -7.38
N LYS A 45 -20.49 8.03 -7.30
CA LYS A 45 -21.18 8.44 -6.07
C LYS A 45 -22.19 7.42 -5.55
N ASP A 46 -22.86 6.74 -6.44
CA ASP A 46 -23.89 5.77 -6.07
C ASP A 46 -23.34 4.42 -5.60
N TRP A 47 -22.02 4.24 -5.67
CA TRP A 47 -21.41 2.99 -5.18
C TRP A 47 -21.39 2.90 -3.67
N LEU A 48 -21.45 4.02 -2.94
CA LEU A 48 -21.43 4.06 -1.49
C LEU A 48 -20.20 3.37 -0.89
N ILE A 49 -19.04 3.67 -1.47
CA ILE A 49 -17.77 3.07 -1.09
C ILE A 49 -16.86 4.14 -0.49
N ASN A 50 -16.20 3.80 0.63
CA ASN A 50 -15.08 4.55 1.15
C ASN A 50 -13.80 3.76 0.88
N TYR A 51 -12.67 4.47 0.80
CA TYR A 51 -11.39 3.88 0.42
C TYR A 51 -10.34 4.20 1.46
N ILE A 52 -9.53 3.21 1.79
CA ILE A 52 -8.36 3.38 2.67
C ILE A 52 -7.16 2.82 1.93
N SER A 53 -6.23 3.70 1.58
CA SER A 53 -4.99 3.33 0.90
C SER A 53 -3.88 3.22 1.94
N ILE A 54 -3.15 2.13 1.94
CA ILE A 54 -2.20 1.78 2.99
C ILE A 54 -0.79 1.82 2.43
N ASN A 55 0.11 2.55 3.11
CA ASN A 55 1.53 2.49 2.79
C ASN A 55 2.11 1.15 3.24
N ALA A 56 2.90 0.53 2.38
CA ALA A 56 3.68 -0.61 2.77
C ALA A 56 4.68 -0.22 3.87
N PRO A 57 5.15 -1.18 4.67
CA PRO A 57 5.88 -0.85 5.90
C PRO A 57 7.32 -0.40 5.71
N VAL A 58 7.94 -0.66 4.58
CA VAL A 58 9.38 -0.44 4.40
C VAL A 58 9.63 0.56 3.28
N SER A 59 10.22 1.72 3.60
CA SER A 59 10.59 2.68 2.56
C SER A 59 11.84 2.18 1.83
N LEU A 60 11.95 2.55 0.55
CA LEU A 60 13.09 2.18 -0.28
C LEU A 60 14.26 3.12 0.02
N LYS A 61 15.48 2.56 0.07
CA LYS A 61 16.68 3.35 0.36
C LYS A 61 16.95 4.39 -0.73
N GLU A 62 16.85 3.99 -1.99
CA GLU A 62 17.15 4.86 -3.12
C GLU A 62 15.98 5.77 -3.50
N TYR A 63 14.80 5.50 -2.95
CA TYR A 63 13.61 6.29 -3.27
C TYR A 63 12.71 6.33 -2.04
N PRO A 64 13.02 7.21 -1.06
CA PRO A 64 12.32 7.18 0.24
C PRO A 64 10.83 7.44 0.22
N SER A 65 10.30 8.06 -0.85
CA SER A 65 8.85 8.24 -0.98
C SER A 65 8.14 7.02 -1.54
N GLY A 66 8.88 5.98 -1.94
CA GLY A 66 8.33 4.71 -2.36
C GLY A 66 8.51 3.66 -1.27
N TYR A 67 7.59 2.69 -1.25
CA TYR A 67 7.54 1.67 -0.20
C TYR A 67 7.45 0.28 -0.80
N GLN A 68 7.81 -0.72 0.00
CA GLN A 68 7.71 -2.13 -0.38
C GLN A 68 7.06 -2.93 0.74
N TRP A 69 6.28 -3.94 0.36
CA TRP A 69 5.62 -4.83 1.31
C TRP A 69 6.58 -5.86 1.88
N PHE A 70 7.54 -6.26 1.07
CA PHE A 70 8.61 -7.18 1.44
C PHE A 70 9.78 -6.94 0.50
N ASP A 71 10.95 -7.46 0.89
CA ASP A 71 12.15 -7.30 0.09
C ASP A 71 12.06 -8.16 -1.18
N ILE A 72 12.10 -7.53 -2.36
CA ILE A 72 12.08 -8.25 -3.63
C ILE A 72 13.48 -8.62 -4.13
N TYR A 73 14.52 -8.21 -3.38
CA TYR A 73 15.90 -8.58 -3.67
C TYR A 73 16.53 -9.26 -2.48
N PRO A 74 15.91 -10.33 -1.93
CA PRO A 74 16.45 -10.98 -0.76
C PRO A 74 17.84 -11.52 -1.07
N ASN A 75 18.81 -11.20 -0.18
CA ASN A 75 20.19 -11.61 -0.33
C ASN A 75 20.79 -11.20 -1.69
N GLY A 76 20.35 -10.05 -2.23
CA GLY A 76 20.87 -9.50 -3.48
C GLY A 76 20.33 -10.13 -4.76
N LYS A 77 19.42 -11.09 -4.65
CA LYS A 77 18.79 -11.75 -5.81
C LYS A 77 17.35 -11.29 -5.97
N TYR A 78 16.90 -11.13 -7.22
CA TYR A 78 15.49 -10.85 -7.45
C TYR A 78 14.66 -12.02 -6.93
N ILE A 79 13.54 -11.72 -6.27
CA ILE A 79 12.76 -12.72 -5.55
C ILE A 79 12.34 -13.91 -6.42
N GLN A 80 12.11 -13.69 -7.71
CA GLN A 80 11.76 -14.75 -8.65
C GLN A 80 12.88 -15.78 -8.79
N ASP A 81 14.13 -15.34 -8.56
CA ASP A 81 15.31 -16.18 -8.66
C ASP A 81 15.86 -16.61 -7.30
N ALA A 82 15.23 -16.16 -6.22
CA ALA A 82 15.68 -16.42 -4.86
C ALA A 82 15.36 -17.84 -4.43
N THR A 83 16.26 -18.43 -3.65
CA THR A 83 16.02 -19.72 -3.02
C THR A 83 15.39 -19.53 -1.65
N TYR A 84 14.93 -20.62 -1.03
CA TYR A 84 14.43 -20.58 0.33
C TYR A 84 15.44 -19.96 1.31
N GLN A 85 16.73 -20.22 1.09
CA GLN A 85 17.79 -19.66 1.94
C GLN A 85 17.91 -18.15 1.80
N ASP A 86 17.69 -17.62 0.60
CA ASP A 86 17.74 -16.18 0.36
C ASP A 86 16.61 -15.43 1.06
N LEU A 87 15.51 -16.12 1.36
CA LEU A 87 14.33 -15.50 1.97
C LEU A 87 14.34 -15.51 3.50
N LYS A 88 15.35 -16.14 4.10
CA LYS A 88 15.46 -16.18 5.56
C LYS A 88 15.94 -14.88 6.17
#